data_2f5d13cd31d952028c8ead7db76ea43b
#
_entry.id   2f5d13cd31d952028c8ead7db76ea43b
#
_cell.length_a   1.000
_cell.length_b   1.000
_cell.length_c   1.000
_cell.angle_alpha   90.00
_cell.angle_beta   90.00
_cell.angle_gamma   90.00
#
_symmetry.space_group_name_H-M   'P 1'
#
loop_
_entity.id
_entity.type
_entity.pdbx_description
1 polymer ?
#
loop_
_entity_poly.entity_id
_entity_poly.type
_entity_poly.pdbx_seq_one_letter_code
_entity_poly.pdbx_strand_id
1 'polypeptide(L)'
;MRPIHIVLAHRDPALGDSLARSIQKQFQNVETVSNLDGIRRAIARRKCRLAVVDLELVSLAELGELCREFPATAFVCTHRLADDSMWSQSLALGAVDCCLASDVPKILQASAHYLAIKDSQASSAA
;
A
#
# COMPACT_ATOMS: atom_id res chain seq x y z
N MET A 1 -18.21 -13.60 -0.91
CA MET A 1 -17.33 -12.41 -0.98
C MET A 1 -15.95 -12.78 -0.47
N ARG A 2 -14.92 -12.48 -1.24
CA ARG A 2 -13.55 -12.77 -0.83
C ARG A 2 -13.08 -11.70 0.15
N PRO A 3 -12.43 -12.08 1.26
CA PRO A 3 -11.84 -11.10 2.14
C PRO A 3 -10.72 -10.35 1.42
N ILE A 4 -10.63 -9.06 1.68
CA ILE A 4 -9.57 -8.22 1.12
C ILE A 4 -8.42 -8.21 2.14
N HIS A 5 -7.25 -8.62 1.70
CA HIS A 5 -6.05 -8.60 2.52
C HIS A 5 -5.19 -7.39 2.14
N ILE A 6 -4.78 -6.65 3.15
CA ILE A 6 -3.97 -5.45 3.01
C ILE A 6 -2.71 -5.63 3.84
N VAL A 7 -1.57 -5.29 3.27
CA VAL A 7 -0.33 -5.23 4.03
C VAL A 7 0.04 -3.77 4.26
N LEU A 8 0.47 -3.47 5.47
CA LEU A 8 0.94 -2.14 5.86
C LEU A 8 2.36 -2.24 6.36
N ALA A 9 3.26 -1.49 5.74
CA ALA A 9 4.64 -1.40 6.17
C ALA A 9 4.95 0.04 6.56
N HIS A 10 5.33 0.26 7.80
CA HIS A 10 5.64 1.57 8.33
C HIS A 10 6.94 1.51 9.12
N ARG A 11 7.77 2.54 8.99
CA ARG A 11 9.03 2.64 9.72
C ARG A 11 8.84 2.71 11.22
N ASP A 12 7.82 3.45 11.65
CA ASP A 12 7.49 3.62 13.07
C ASP A 12 6.38 2.65 13.46
N PRO A 13 6.66 1.65 14.33
CA PRO A 13 5.65 0.64 14.71
C PRO A 13 4.41 1.23 15.38
N ALA A 14 4.57 2.27 16.20
CA ALA A 14 3.44 2.88 16.90
C ALA A 14 2.50 3.58 15.92
N LEU A 15 3.05 4.36 14.99
CA LEU A 15 2.25 5.01 13.95
C LEU A 15 1.67 3.99 12.98
N GLY A 16 2.43 2.94 12.67
CA GLY A 16 1.95 1.85 11.83
C GLY A 16 0.76 1.14 12.44
N ASP A 17 0.80 0.84 13.74
CA ASP A 17 -0.32 0.20 14.43
C ASP A 17 -1.55 1.10 14.45
N SER A 18 -1.36 2.40 14.67
CA SER A 18 -2.46 3.36 14.65
C SER A 18 -3.12 3.44 13.27
N LEU A 19 -2.31 3.50 12.22
CA LEU A 19 -2.80 3.54 10.86
C LEU A 19 -3.50 2.22 10.50
N ALA A 20 -2.93 1.09 10.92
CA ALA A 20 -3.52 -0.23 10.69
C ALA A 20 -4.92 -0.33 11.30
N ARG A 21 -5.11 0.20 12.51
CA ARG A 21 -6.44 0.20 13.14
C ARG A 21 -7.45 1.02 12.34
N SER A 22 -7.03 2.16 11.81
CA SER A 22 -7.90 2.99 10.98
C SER A 22 -8.28 2.29 9.69
N ILE A 23 -7.33 1.64 9.04
CA ILE A 23 -7.57 0.87 7.81
C ILE A 23 -8.46 -0.33 8.11
N GLN A 24 -8.21 -1.02 9.22
CA GLN A 24 -8.94 -2.22 9.61
C GLN A 24 -10.43 -1.95 9.86
N LYS A 25 -10.76 -0.79 10.37
CA LYS A 25 -12.16 -0.38 10.57
C LYS A 25 -12.95 -0.37 9.26
N GLN A 26 -12.27 -0.09 8.15
CA GLN A 26 -12.90 0.02 6.84
C GLN A 26 -12.76 -1.24 5.99
N PHE A 27 -11.64 -1.96 6.10
CA PHE A 27 -11.29 -3.06 5.18
C PHE A 27 -11.09 -4.42 5.85
N GLN A 28 -11.08 -4.52 7.16
CA GLN A 28 -11.03 -5.72 7.99
C GLN A 28 -9.68 -6.41 8.13
N ASN A 29 -9.03 -6.85 7.06
CA ASN A 29 -7.84 -7.69 7.16
C ASN A 29 -6.58 -6.91 6.83
N VAL A 30 -5.87 -6.45 7.85
CA VAL A 30 -4.61 -5.70 7.70
C VAL A 30 -3.51 -6.44 8.45
N GLU A 31 -2.43 -6.77 7.75
CA GLU A 31 -1.22 -7.32 8.35
C GLU A 31 -0.14 -6.24 8.36
N THR A 32 0.43 -5.96 9.53
CA THR A 32 1.55 -5.02 9.63
C THR A 32 2.86 -5.77 9.52
N VAL A 33 3.79 -5.20 8.77
CA VAL A 33 5.13 -5.75 8.59
C VAL A 33 6.16 -4.63 8.76
N SER A 34 7.40 -4.99 9.03
CA SER A 34 8.43 -4.02 9.40
C SER A 34 9.62 -3.96 8.44
N ASN A 35 9.60 -4.73 7.36
CA ASN A 35 10.71 -4.75 6.40
C ASN A 35 10.25 -5.23 5.04
N LEU A 36 11.14 -5.11 4.05
CA LEU A 36 10.88 -5.48 2.66
C LEU A 36 10.51 -6.96 2.51
N ASP A 37 11.22 -7.85 3.19
CA ASP A 37 10.93 -9.29 3.14
C ASP A 37 9.54 -9.59 3.68
N GLY A 38 9.14 -8.89 4.74
CA GLY A 38 7.79 -9.02 5.29
C GLY A 38 6.72 -8.62 4.30
N ILE A 39 6.95 -7.56 3.54
CA ILE A 39 6.03 -7.12 2.48
C ILE A 39 5.87 -8.23 1.43
N ARG A 40 6.99 -8.74 0.92
CA ARG A 40 6.97 -9.80 -0.10
C ARG A 40 6.25 -11.05 0.37
N ARG A 41 6.56 -11.49 1.59
CA ARG A 41 5.92 -12.69 2.15
C ARG A 41 4.43 -12.51 2.37
N ALA A 42 4.02 -11.36 2.88
CA ALA A 42 2.61 -11.07 3.12
C ALA A 42 1.82 -11.08 1.82
N ILE A 43 2.31 -10.39 0.78
CA ILE A 43 1.63 -10.33 -0.51
C ILE A 43 1.55 -11.72 -1.15
N ALA A 44 2.67 -12.45 -1.15
CA ALA A 44 2.72 -13.78 -1.78
C ALA A 44 1.81 -14.78 -1.06
N ARG A 45 1.79 -14.75 0.27
CA ARG A 45 1.02 -15.69 1.07
C ARG A 45 -0.48 -15.42 1.01
N ARG A 46 -0.87 -14.15 1.08
CA ARG A 46 -2.27 -13.76 1.22
C ARG A 46 -2.86 -13.12 -0.02
N LYS A 47 -2.08 -12.97 -1.08
CA LYS A 47 -2.50 -12.30 -2.32
C LYS A 47 -3.11 -10.93 -2.02
N CYS A 48 -2.37 -10.10 -1.29
CA CYS A 48 -2.83 -8.78 -0.88
C CYS A 48 -3.15 -7.92 -2.09
N ARG A 49 -4.30 -7.27 -2.07
CA ARG A 49 -4.72 -6.37 -3.16
C ARG A 49 -4.20 -4.97 -2.99
N LEU A 50 -3.87 -4.60 -1.75
CA LEU A 50 -3.38 -3.28 -1.43
C LEU A 50 -2.17 -3.42 -0.50
N ALA A 51 -1.14 -2.63 -0.79
CA ALA A 51 0.00 -2.49 0.09
C ALA A 51 0.20 -1.00 0.37
N VAL A 52 0.17 -0.63 1.64
CA VAL A 52 0.50 0.73 2.06
C VAL A 52 1.94 0.68 2.56
N VAL A 53 2.83 1.34 1.84
CA VAL A 53 4.28 1.19 2.01
C VAL A 53 4.92 2.53 2.31
N ASP A 54 5.64 2.60 3.43
CA ASP A 54 6.37 3.78 3.85
C ASP A 54 7.69 3.87 3.07
N LEU A 55 7.87 4.96 2.33
CA LEU A 55 9.10 5.20 1.56
C LEU A 55 10.31 5.55 2.46
N GLU A 56 10.09 5.66 3.76
CA GLU A 56 11.19 5.73 4.72
C GLU A 56 11.66 4.33 5.15
N LEU A 57 10.89 3.31 4.81
CA LEU A 57 11.22 1.91 5.09
C LEU A 57 11.81 1.20 3.86
N VAL A 58 11.27 1.47 2.68
CA VAL A 58 11.77 0.92 1.42
C VAL A 58 12.19 2.05 0.49
N SER A 59 13.21 1.81 -0.31
CA SER A 59 13.69 2.79 -1.29
C SER A 59 12.77 2.83 -2.52
N LEU A 60 12.92 3.87 -3.33
CA LEU A 60 12.19 3.95 -4.60
C LEU A 60 12.55 2.78 -5.53
N ALA A 61 13.82 2.36 -5.54
CA ALA A 61 14.23 1.21 -6.34
C ALA A 61 13.53 -0.06 -5.87
N GLU A 62 13.43 -0.26 -4.56
CA GLU A 62 12.74 -1.41 -3.99
C GLU A 62 11.25 -1.36 -4.28
N LEU A 63 10.65 -0.17 -4.23
CA LEU A 63 9.25 0.02 -4.61
C LEU A 63 9.03 -0.42 -6.06
N GLY A 64 9.90 -0.01 -6.97
CA GLY A 64 9.82 -0.40 -8.37
C GLY A 64 9.87 -1.91 -8.55
N GLU A 65 10.73 -2.59 -7.80
CA GLU A 65 10.80 -4.06 -7.82
C GLU A 65 9.49 -4.68 -7.36
N LEU A 66 8.92 -4.18 -6.26
CA LEU A 66 7.65 -4.69 -5.73
C LEU A 66 6.52 -4.51 -6.74
N CYS A 67 6.45 -3.36 -7.38
CA CYS A 67 5.40 -3.10 -8.38
C CYS A 67 5.50 -4.07 -9.56
N ARG A 68 6.72 -4.41 -9.97
CA ARG A 68 6.93 -5.37 -11.06
C ARG A 68 6.64 -6.80 -10.62
N GLU A 69 7.00 -7.17 -9.39
CA GLU A 69 6.73 -8.51 -8.85
C GLU A 69 5.25 -8.78 -8.65
N PHE A 70 4.51 -7.77 -8.22
CA PHE A 70 3.11 -7.93 -7.80
C PHE A 70 2.19 -7.00 -8.57
N PRO A 71 1.98 -7.24 -9.87
CA PRO A 71 1.17 -6.32 -10.70
C PRO A 71 -0.30 -6.27 -10.31
N ALA A 72 -0.81 -7.26 -9.58
CA ALA A 72 -2.19 -7.29 -9.12
C ALA A 72 -2.39 -6.53 -7.81
N THR A 73 -1.31 -6.07 -7.17
CA THR A 73 -1.37 -5.32 -5.91
C THR A 73 -1.27 -3.82 -6.19
N ALA A 74 -2.17 -3.04 -5.61
CA ALA A 74 -2.07 -1.58 -5.66
C ALA A 74 -1.14 -1.11 -4.53
N PHE A 75 -0.14 -0.30 -4.87
CA PHE A 75 0.81 0.24 -3.90
C PHE A 75 0.51 1.69 -3.63
N VAL A 76 0.10 2.00 -2.39
CA VAL A 76 -0.05 3.37 -1.90
C VAL A 76 1.16 3.67 -1.03
N CYS A 77 1.93 4.68 -1.40
CA CYS A 77 3.14 5.05 -0.67
C CYS A 77 2.84 6.11 0.37
N THR A 78 3.61 6.13 1.43
CA THR A 78 3.56 7.18 2.45
C THR A 78 4.95 7.73 2.72
N HIS A 79 5.02 8.99 3.11
CA HIS A 79 6.27 9.62 3.53
C HIS A 79 5.93 10.84 4.37
N ARG A 80 6.81 11.19 5.34
CA ARG A 80 6.60 12.38 6.17
C ARG A 80 6.58 13.67 5.36
N LEU A 81 7.35 13.71 4.28
CA LEU A 81 7.55 14.90 3.45
C LEU A 81 7.09 14.70 2.01
N ALA A 82 6.07 13.87 1.79
CA ALA A 82 5.60 13.53 0.45
C ALA A 82 5.37 14.81 -0.38
N ASP A 83 6.31 15.12 -1.26
CA ASP A 83 6.26 16.29 -2.13
C ASP A 83 5.93 15.87 -3.58
N ASP A 84 5.80 16.85 -4.46
CA ASP A 84 5.45 16.60 -5.86
C ASP A 84 6.47 15.71 -6.58
N SER A 85 7.75 15.87 -6.26
CA SER A 85 8.81 15.07 -6.86
C SER A 85 8.69 13.60 -6.44
N MET A 86 8.47 13.36 -5.17
CA MET A 86 8.30 12.00 -4.65
C MET A 86 7.03 11.34 -5.20
N TRP A 87 5.95 12.10 -5.28
CA TRP A 87 4.71 11.65 -5.88
C TRP A 87 4.93 11.22 -7.34
N SER A 88 5.56 12.07 -8.15
CA SER A 88 5.87 11.77 -9.55
C SER A 88 6.74 10.53 -9.70
N GLN A 89 7.79 10.42 -8.88
CA GLN A 89 8.72 9.30 -8.96
C GLN A 89 8.06 7.99 -8.57
N SER A 90 7.27 7.98 -7.50
CA SER A 90 6.59 6.77 -7.07
C SER A 90 5.56 6.29 -8.09
N LEU A 91 4.81 7.21 -8.70
CA LEU A 91 3.85 6.85 -9.74
C LEU A 91 4.54 6.33 -11.00
N ALA A 92 5.67 6.90 -11.38
CA ALA A 92 6.45 6.42 -12.51
C ALA A 92 6.95 4.99 -12.31
N LEU A 93 7.13 4.55 -11.07
CA LEU A 93 7.56 3.19 -10.73
C LEU A 93 6.41 2.19 -10.64
N GLY A 94 5.17 2.67 -10.67
CA GLY A 94 4.01 1.80 -10.65
C GLY A 94 3.11 1.93 -9.43
N ALA A 95 3.46 2.77 -8.46
CA ALA A 95 2.57 3.06 -7.33
C ALA A 95 1.34 3.83 -7.81
N VAL A 96 0.23 3.65 -7.11
CA VAL A 96 -1.02 4.31 -7.50
C VAL A 96 -1.21 5.66 -6.82
N ASP A 97 -0.53 5.90 -5.70
CA ASP A 97 -0.56 7.19 -5.02
C ASP A 97 0.60 7.30 -4.04
N CYS A 98 0.85 8.54 -3.59
CA CYS A 98 1.82 8.83 -2.55
C CYS A 98 1.24 9.90 -1.65
N CYS A 99 1.09 9.59 -0.35
CA CYS A 99 0.40 10.43 0.62
C CYS A 99 1.33 10.82 1.76
N LEU A 100 1.03 11.92 2.43
CA LEU A 100 1.68 12.25 3.69
C LEU A 100 1.34 11.16 4.72
N ALA A 101 2.33 10.70 5.44
CA ALA A 101 2.15 9.64 6.44
C ALA A 101 1.15 10.03 7.54
N SER A 102 1.03 11.33 7.81
CA SER A 102 0.10 11.85 8.83
C SER A 102 -1.32 12.07 8.30
N ASP A 103 -1.53 12.00 7.00
CA ASP A 103 -2.84 12.29 6.40
C ASP A 103 -3.65 11.00 6.27
N VAL A 104 -4.15 10.50 7.39
CA VAL A 104 -4.91 9.25 7.45
C VAL A 104 -6.15 9.29 6.56
N PRO A 105 -6.98 10.35 6.56
CA PRO A 105 -8.14 10.39 5.68
C PRO A 105 -7.79 10.22 4.20
N LYS A 106 -6.70 10.84 3.75
CA LYS A 106 -6.27 10.73 2.35
C LYS A 106 -5.79 9.32 2.03
N ILE A 107 -5.06 8.69 2.95
CA ILE A 107 -4.60 7.30 2.79
C ILE A 107 -5.81 6.36 2.65
N LEU A 108 -6.81 6.52 3.50
CA LEU A 108 -8.04 5.72 3.44
C LEU A 108 -8.80 5.95 2.14
N GLN A 109 -8.91 7.20 1.71
CA GLN A 109 -9.59 7.57 0.47
C GLN A 109 -8.88 6.96 -0.75
N ALA A 110 -7.56 7.08 -0.82
CA ALA A 110 -6.76 6.51 -1.89
C ALA A 110 -6.90 4.98 -1.90
N SER A 111 -6.84 4.36 -0.74
CA SER A 111 -6.95 2.91 -0.59
C SER A 111 -8.29 2.40 -1.12
N ALA A 112 -9.39 3.05 -0.73
CA ALA A 112 -10.73 2.67 -1.18
C ALA A 112 -10.87 2.85 -2.69
N HIS A 113 -10.38 3.96 -3.22
CA HIS A 113 -10.48 4.28 -4.64
C HIS A 113 -9.74 3.26 -5.50
N TYR A 114 -8.50 2.95 -5.14
CA TYR A 114 -7.68 2.05 -5.96
C TYR A 114 -8.02 0.58 -5.78
N LEU A 115 -8.56 0.18 -4.64
CA LEU A 115 -9.14 -1.15 -4.47
C LEU A 115 -10.33 -1.36 -5.40
N ALA A 116 -11.21 -0.37 -5.51
CA ALA A 116 -12.36 -0.44 -6.40
C ALA A 116 -11.94 -0.56 -7.87
N ILE A 117 -10.91 0.18 -8.28
CA ILE A 117 -10.38 0.13 -9.65
C ILE A 117 -9.79 -1.26 -9.94
N LYS A 118 -8.98 -1.82 -9.03
CA LYS A 118 -8.40 -3.14 -9.21
C LYS A 118 -9.45 -4.24 -9.27
N ASP A 119 -10.49 -4.15 -8.46
CA ASP A 119 -11.62 -5.07 -8.50
C ASP A 119 -12.35 -5.00 -9.84
N SER A 120 -12.59 -3.80 -10.34
CA SER A 120 -13.24 -3.56 -11.62
C SER A 120 -12.43 -4.16 -12.77
N GLN A 121 -11.11 -3.96 -12.76
CA GLN A 121 -10.20 -4.53 -13.76
C GLN A 121 -10.19 -6.06 -13.70
N ALA A 122 -10.17 -6.64 -12.51
CA ALA A 122 -10.21 -8.08 -12.32
C ALA A 122 -11.52 -8.67 -12.85
N SER A 123 -12.65 -7.99 -12.61
CA SER A 123 -13.96 -8.43 -13.09
C SER A 123 -14.04 -8.37 -14.61
N SER A 124 -13.49 -7.32 -15.22
CA SER A 124 -13.54 -7.17 -16.69
C SER A 124 -12.59 -8.13 -17.39
N ALA A 125 -11.57 -8.65 -16.71
CA ALA A 125 -10.66 -9.64 -17.26
C ALA A 125 -11.25 -11.05 -17.32
N ALA A 126 -12.32 -11.26 -16.59
CA ALA A 126 -13.04 -12.52 -16.60
C ALA A 126 -14.03 -12.56 -17.77
#